data_d4f8c00c265ff60f10ff34d200e86509
#
_entry.id   d4f8c00c265ff60f10ff34d200e86509
#
_cell.length_a   1.000
_cell.length_b   1.000
_cell.length_c   1.000
_cell.angle_alpha   90.00
_cell.angle_beta   90.00
_cell.angle_gamma   90.00
#
_symmetry.space_group_name_H-M   'P 1'
#
loop_
_entity.id
_entity.type
_entity.pdbx_description
1 polymer ?
#
loop_
_entity_poly.entity_id
_entity_poly.type
_entity_poly.pdbx_seq_one_letter_code
_entity_poly.pdbx_strand_id
1 'polypeptide(L)'
;QSKIALCEEIEAIDLSSLQSFSAWDEMTKKVLDMQERWKAVGFASRKVNAQLFERFRKSCDLFFSRKADYYKSVKDTMSVNLEKKRALCEQAEALKESTDWRAVSDKLTQLQKEWRTIGAVPRKYSDTVWKRFTEACDYFFERKKQEFASKRSEEQDNLSAKQAVIEKLNAIDETLDKNEGLVQVRA
;
A
#
# COMPACT_ATOMS: atom_id res chain seq x y z
N GLN A 1 0.30 43.89 25.27
CA GLN A 1 -0.26 43.64 23.95
C GLN A 1 -1.69 44.13 23.87
N SER A 2 -2.05 44.82 22.77
CA SER A 2 -3.43 45.28 22.59
C SER A 2 -4.28 44.12 22.04
N LYS A 3 -5.59 44.12 22.32
CA LYS A 3 -6.53 43.15 21.72
C LYS A 3 -6.59 43.26 20.20
N ILE A 4 -6.33 44.44 19.64
CA ILE A 4 -6.25 44.66 18.19
C ILE A 4 -5.10 43.83 17.60
N ALA A 5 -3.89 43.88 18.19
CA ALA A 5 -2.75 43.11 17.73
C ALA A 5 -3.02 41.58 17.74
N LEU A 6 -3.75 41.08 18.74
CA LEU A 6 -4.15 39.68 18.79
C LEU A 6 -5.16 39.30 17.69
N CYS A 7 -6.09 40.21 17.33
CA CYS A 7 -6.96 39.99 16.18
C CYS A 7 -6.17 39.92 14.86
N GLU A 8 -5.24 40.85 14.68
CA GLU A 8 -4.37 40.91 13.50
C GLU A 8 -3.47 39.67 13.43
N GLU A 9 -2.91 39.20 14.55
CA GLU A 9 -2.06 38.00 14.63
C GLU A 9 -2.80 36.74 14.21
N ILE A 10 -4.03 36.53 14.68
CA ILE A 10 -4.83 35.35 14.32
C ILE A 10 -5.34 35.42 12.88
N GLU A 11 -5.71 36.60 12.39
CA GLU A 11 -6.17 36.82 11.00
C GLU A 11 -5.05 36.66 9.98
N ALA A 12 -3.79 36.90 10.38
CA ALA A 12 -2.60 36.72 9.54
C ALA A 12 -2.23 35.24 9.35
N ILE A 13 -2.88 34.31 10.02
CA ILE A 13 -2.59 32.86 9.84
C ILE A 13 -3.03 32.41 8.45
N ASP A 14 -2.07 32.00 7.64
CA ASP A 14 -2.36 31.38 6.34
C ASP A 14 -2.79 29.92 6.53
N LEU A 15 -4.09 29.70 6.56
CA LEU A 15 -4.69 28.37 6.72
C LEU A 15 -4.41 27.45 5.53
N SER A 16 -4.11 27.99 4.34
CA SER A 16 -3.81 27.21 3.15
C SER A 16 -2.44 26.53 3.21
N SER A 17 -1.53 27.07 3.99
CA SER A 17 -0.20 26.49 4.21
C SER A 17 -0.20 25.27 5.14
N LEU A 18 -1.28 25.04 5.90
CA LEU A 18 -1.40 23.99 6.90
C LEU A 18 -1.79 22.65 6.27
N GLN A 19 -0.81 21.93 5.69
CA GLN A 19 -1.04 20.70 4.92
C GLN A 19 -0.59 19.42 5.63
N SER A 20 -0.28 19.46 6.92
CA SER A 20 0.11 18.29 7.71
C SER A 20 -0.47 18.32 9.11
N PHE A 21 -0.64 17.16 9.74
CA PHE A 21 -1.06 17.06 11.14
C PHE A 21 -0.15 17.88 12.08
N SER A 22 1.17 17.80 11.88
CA SER A 22 2.15 18.55 12.67
C SER A 22 1.94 20.06 12.53
N ALA A 23 1.74 20.58 11.30
CA ALA A 23 1.50 21.99 11.06
C ALA A 23 0.21 22.47 11.75
N TRP A 24 -0.88 21.70 11.69
CA TRP A 24 -2.11 22.01 12.40
C TRP A 24 -1.94 21.98 13.92
N ASP A 25 -1.19 21.01 14.46
CA ASP A 25 -0.98 20.91 15.91
C ASP A 25 -0.07 22.02 16.45
N GLU A 26 0.98 22.39 15.73
CA GLU A 26 1.84 23.52 16.08
C GLU A 26 1.06 24.85 16.04
N MET A 27 0.26 25.06 14.99
CA MET A 27 -0.57 26.27 14.90
C MET A 27 -1.66 26.28 15.96
N THR A 28 -2.22 25.11 16.32
CA THR A 28 -3.19 25.02 17.43
C THR A 28 -2.58 25.50 18.74
N LYS A 29 -1.33 25.15 19.04
CA LYS A 29 -0.64 25.63 20.24
C LYS A 29 -0.53 27.17 20.25
N LYS A 30 -0.20 27.75 19.09
CA LYS A 30 -0.14 29.22 18.94
C LYS A 30 -1.50 29.90 19.14
N VAL A 31 -2.57 29.32 18.54
CA VAL A 31 -3.93 29.87 18.70
C VAL A 31 -4.40 29.79 20.18
N LEU A 32 -4.08 28.68 20.85
CA LEU A 32 -4.38 28.55 22.29
C LEU A 32 -3.60 29.54 23.13
N ASP A 33 -2.32 29.80 22.84
CA ASP A 33 -1.53 30.86 23.49
C ASP A 33 -2.15 32.23 23.24
N MET A 34 -2.59 32.54 22.02
CA MET A 34 -3.30 33.81 21.75
C MET A 34 -4.58 33.92 22.57
N GLN A 35 -5.32 32.85 22.79
CA GLN A 35 -6.51 32.86 23.65
C GLN A 35 -6.17 33.14 25.13
N GLU A 36 -5.08 32.58 25.65
CA GLU A 36 -4.62 32.87 27.01
C GLU A 36 -4.14 34.33 27.14
N ARG A 37 -3.36 34.80 26.15
CA ARG A 37 -2.94 36.22 26.09
C ARG A 37 -4.14 37.16 26.00
N TRP A 38 -5.19 36.81 25.28
CA TRP A 38 -6.44 37.57 25.21
C TRP A 38 -7.10 37.72 26.58
N LYS A 39 -7.14 36.67 27.38
CA LYS A 39 -7.70 36.71 28.74
C LYS A 39 -6.90 37.62 29.68
N ALA A 40 -5.57 37.66 29.50
CA ALA A 40 -4.67 38.47 30.31
C ALA A 40 -4.72 39.96 29.97
N VAL A 41 -5.18 40.35 28.76
CA VAL A 41 -5.31 41.75 28.36
C VAL A 41 -6.56 42.36 28.99
N GLY A 42 -6.39 43.46 29.70
CA GLY A 42 -7.47 44.19 30.38
C GLY A 42 -8.59 44.69 29.46
N PHE A 43 -9.59 45.30 30.03
CA PHE A 43 -10.77 45.80 29.32
C PHE A 43 -10.53 47.13 28.62
N ALA A 44 -11.00 47.23 27.36
CA ALA A 44 -11.27 48.50 26.68
C ALA A 44 -12.70 49.00 27.03
N SER A 45 -13.14 50.11 26.40
CA SER A 45 -14.55 50.52 26.55
C SER A 45 -15.49 49.37 26.13
N ARG A 46 -16.66 49.24 26.80
CA ARG A 46 -17.58 48.11 26.64
C ARG A 46 -17.93 47.82 25.18
N LYS A 47 -18.22 48.86 24.38
CA LYS A 47 -18.58 48.74 22.96
C LYS A 47 -17.42 48.21 22.12
N VAL A 48 -16.24 48.77 22.27
CA VAL A 48 -15.02 48.36 21.54
C VAL A 48 -14.59 46.96 21.93
N ASN A 49 -14.67 46.63 23.22
CA ASN A 49 -14.31 45.31 23.71
C ASN A 49 -15.24 44.21 23.13
N ALA A 50 -16.54 44.47 23.01
CA ALA A 50 -17.48 43.52 22.38
C ALA A 50 -17.18 43.29 20.90
N GLN A 51 -16.87 44.36 20.14
CA GLN A 51 -16.51 44.24 18.72
C GLN A 51 -15.21 43.48 18.52
N LEU A 52 -14.18 43.75 19.30
CA LEU A 52 -12.90 43.04 19.23
C LEU A 52 -13.04 41.58 19.65
N PHE A 53 -13.87 41.28 20.66
CA PHE A 53 -14.15 39.92 21.09
C PHE A 53 -14.82 39.10 19.96
N GLU A 54 -15.82 39.70 19.34
CA GLU A 54 -16.53 39.03 18.22
C GLU A 54 -15.58 38.79 17.03
N ARG A 55 -14.71 39.76 16.70
CA ARG A 55 -13.69 39.64 15.66
C ARG A 55 -12.70 38.52 15.95
N PHE A 56 -12.13 38.50 17.16
CA PHE A 56 -11.19 37.45 17.59
C PHE A 56 -11.82 36.07 17.62
N ARG A 57 -13.04 35.98 18.18
CA ARG A 57 -13.79 34.75 18.26
C ARG A 57 -14.07 34.14 16.86
N LYS A 58 -14.54 34.97 15.94
CA LYS A 58 -14.76 34.51 14.55
C LYS A 58 -13.52 33.92 13.89
N SER A 59 -12.37 34.52 14.11
CA SER A 59 -11.11 34.04 13.59
C SER A 59 -10.67 32.72 14.24
N CYS A 60 -10.87 32.59 15.57
CA CYS A 60 -10.67 31.30 16.26
C CYS A 60 -11.62 30.22 15.73
N ASP A 61 -12.90 30.51 15.60
CA ASP A 61 -13.93 29.58 15.11
C ASP A 61 -13.61 29.14 13.69
N LEU A 62 -13.16 30.05 12.82
CA LEU A 62 -12.70 29.73 11.46
C LEU A 62 -11.50 28.79 11.49
N PHE A 63 -10.50 29.04 12.33
CA PHE A 63 -9.33 28.18 12.45
C PHE A 63 -9.72 26.75 12.86
N PHE A 64 -10.52 26.60 13.92
CA PHE A 64 -10.92 25.27 14.39
C PHE A 64 -11.86 24.55 13.43
N SER A 65 -12.75 25.27 12.74
CA SER A 65 -13.57 24.70 11.66
C SER A 65 -12.69 24.14 10.52
N ARG A 66 -11.73 24.92 10.04
CA ARG A 66 -10.80 24.49 9.00
C ARG A 66 -9.93 23.30 9.44
N LYS A 67 -9.50 23.29 10.69
CA LYS A 67 -8.81 22.12 11.26
C LYS A 67 -9.69 20.89 11.22
N ALA A 68 -10.94 20.98 11.66
CA ALA A 68 -11.89 19.87 11.63
C ALA A 68 -12.15 19.37 10.21
N ASP A 69 -12.32 20.27 9.24
CA ASP A 69 -12.49 19.93 7.82
C ASP A 69 -11.28 19.19 7.27
N TYR A 70 -10.06 19.64 7.59
CA TYR A 70 -8.83 18.97 7.20
C TYR A 70 -8.75 17.54 7.74
N TYR A 71 -8.99 17.37 9.05
CA TYR A 71 -8.95 16.04 9.68
C TYR A 71 -10.00 15.09 9.12
N LYS A 72 -11.20 15.61 8.84
CA LYS A 72 -12.27 14.85 8.18
C LYS A 72 -11.87 14.43 6.77
N SER A 73 -11.38 15.35 5.97
CA SER A 73 -10.93 15.10 4.60
C SER A 73 -9.84 14.02 4.52
N VAL A 74 -8.85 14.07 5.42
CA VAL A 74 -7.79 13.06 5.51
C VAL A 74 -8.37 11.70 5.89
N LYS A 75 -9.28 11.66 6.87
CA LYS A 75 -9.96 10.41 7.29
C LYS A 75 -10.78 9.79 6.14
N ASP A 76 -11.52 10.62 5.41
CA ASP A 76 -12.34 10.18 4.29
C ASP A 76 -11.45 9.63 3.15
N THR A 77 -10.35 10.32 2.84
CA THR A 77 -9.36 9.85 1.86
C THR A 77 -8.75 8.51 2.27
N MET A 78 -8.35 8.36 3.54
CA MET A 78 -7.82 7.08 4.04
C MET A 78 -8.85 5.95 3.96
N SER A 79 -10.14 6.24 4.17
CA SER A 79 -11.21 5.25 4.06
C SER A 79 -11.38 4.80 2.60
N VAL A 80 -11.38 5.73 1.66
CA VAL A 80 -11.42 5.42 0.21
C VAL A 80 -10.21 4.60 -0.21
N ASN A 81 -9.01 4.94 0.28
CA ASN A 81 -7.80 4.17 0.01
C ASN A 81 -7.89 2.74 0.56
N LEU A 82 -8.48 2.56 1.73
CA LEU A 82 -8.69 1.24 2.33
C LEU A 82 -9.60 0.38 1.44
N GLU A 83 -10.72 0.93 0.97
CA GLU A 83 -11.62 0.20 0.07
C GLU A 83 -10.94 -0.18 -1.25
N LYS A 84 -10.15 0.73 -1.84
CA LYS A 84 -9.35 0.41 -3.03
C LYS A 84 -8.37 -0.74 -2.76
N LYS A 85 -7.65 -0.71 -1.65
CA LYS A 85 -6.71 -1.79 -1.27
C LYS A 85 -7.41 -3.12 -1.00
N ARG A 86 -8.60 -3.09 -0.38
CA ARG A 86 -9.43 -4.30 -0.20
C ARG A 86 -9.84 -4.91 -1.53
N ALA A 87 -10.27 -4.09 -2.48
CA ALA A 87 -10.61 -4.54 -3.83
C ALA A 87 -9.42 -5.22 -4.54
N LEU A 88 -8.19 -4.70 -4.35
CA LEU A 88 -6.98 -5.36 -4.87
C LEU A 88 -6.69 -6.70 -4.18
N CYS A 89 -6.95 -6.81 -2.87
CA CYS A 89 -6.85 -8.08 -2.16
C CYS A 89 -7.81 -9.11 -2.73
N GLU A 90 -9.07 -8.74 -2.93
CA GLU A 90 -10.10 -9.63 -3.51
C GLU A 90 -9.72 -10.10 -4.92
N GLN A 91 -9.18 -9.21 -5.76
CA GLN A 91 -8.70 -9.57 -7.08
C GLN A 91 -7.51 -10.55 -7.00
N ALA A 92 -6.55 -10.31 -6.13
CA ALA A 92 -5.40 -11.21 -5.94
C ALA A 92 -5.83 -12.58 -5.41
N GLU A 93 -6.75 -12.61 -4.44
CA GLU A 93 -7.31 -13.84 -3.87
C GLU A 93 -8.08 -14.66 -4.90
N ALA A 94 -8.85 -14.02 -5.78
CA ALA A 94 -9.57 -14.69 -6.87
C ALA A 94 -8.64 -15.32 -7.90
N LEU A 95 -7.41 -14.81 -8.05
CA LEU A 95 -6.44 -15.28 -9.03
C LEU A 95 -5.44 -16.32 -8.49
N LYS A 96 -5.27 -16.40 -7.16
CA LYS A 96 -4.19 -17.19 -6.54
C LYS A 96 -4.20 -18.69 -6.88
N GLU A 97 -5.36 -19.28 -7.16
CA GLU A 97 -5.52 -20.70 -7.50
C GLU A 97 -5.44 -20.96 -9.01
N SER A 98 -5.34 -19.95 -9.84
CA SER A 98 -5.25 -20.11 -11.29
C SER A 98 -3.99 -20.87 -11.73
N THR A 99 -4.09 -21.58 -12.85
CA THR A 99 -2.98 -22.24 -13.53
C THR A 99 -2.55 -21.52 -14.82
N ASP A 100 -3.17 -20.39 -15.15
CA ASP A 100 -2.68 -19.51 -16.21
C ASP A 100 -1.51 -18.68 -15.70
N TRP A 101 -0.36 -19.33 -15.63
CA TRP A 101 0.84 -18.77 -15.01
C TRP A 101 1.32 -17.45 -15.63
N ARG A 102 1.11 -17.28 -16.94
CA ARG A 102 1.56 -16.07 -17.65
C ARG A 102 0.60 -14.91 -17.41
N ALA A 103 -0.66 -15.05 -17.79
CA ALA A 103 -1.64 -13.97 -17.67
C ALA A 103 -1.84 -13.52 -16.22
N VAL A 104 -1.87 -14.47 -15.27
CA VAL A 104 -2.02 -14.13 -13.84
C VAL A 104 -0.77 -13.49 -13.26
N SER A 105 0.45 -13.90 -13.68
CA SER A 105 1.67 -13.18 -13.26
C SER A 105 1.65 -11.73 -13.70
N ASP A 106 1.26 -11.47 -14.94
CA ASP A 106 1.15 -10.12 -15.48
C ASP A 106 0.09 -9.30 -14.71
N LYS A 107 -1.05 -9.90 -14.43
CA LYS A 107 -2.15 -9.27 -13.68
C LYS A 107 -1.74 -8.98 -12.22
N LEU A 108 -1.15 -9.92 -11.50
CA LEU A 108 -0.68 -9.68 -10.13
C LEU A 108 0.40 -8.61 -10.06
N THR A 109 1.32 -8.59 -11.04
CA THR A 109 2.32 -7.53 -11.16
C THR A 109 1.66 -6.16 -11.37
N GLN A 110 0.61 -6.10 -12.18
CA GLN A 110 -0.21 -4.90 -12.35
C GLN A 110 -0.86 -4.45 -11.03
N LEU A 111 -1.49 -5.37 -10.29
CA LEU A 111 -2.10 -5.08 -8.99
C LEU A 111 -1.06 -4.57 -7.98
N GLN A 112 0.16 -5.12 -7.99
CA GLN A 112 1.26 -4.63 -7.14
C GLN A 112 1.70 -3.20 -7.49
N LYS A 113 1.72 -2.85 -8.78
CA LYS A 113 1.98 -1.47 -9.23
C LYS A 113 0.87 -0.54 -8.78
N GLU A 114 -0.39 -0.93 -8.96
CA GLU A 114 -1.57 -0.17 -8.54
C GLU A 114 -1.59 0.04 -7.02
N TRP A 115 -1.27 -0.98 -6.23
CA TRP A 115 -1.15 -0.89 -4.78
C TRP A 115 -0.23 0.25 -4.33
N ARG A 116 0.90 0.44 -5.03
CA ARG A 116 1.88 1.49 -4.72
C ARG A 116 1.37 2.89 -5.00
N THR A 117 0.40 3.05 -5.89
CA THR A 117 -0.21 4.35 -6.20
C THR A 117 -1.28 4.75 -5.18
N ILE A 118 -1.83 3.81 -4.43
CA ILE A 118 -2.84 4.07 -3.41
C ILE A 118 -2.14 4.57 -2.15
N GLY A 119 -2.60 5.72 -1.64
CA GLY A 119 -2.04 6.39 -0.47
C GLY A 119 -2.28 5.64 0.84
N ALA A 120 -2.06 6.37 1.93
CA ALA A 120 -2.20 5.86 3.29
C ALA A 120 -3.63 5.38 3.60
N VAL A 121 -3.72 4.38 4.47
CA VAL A 121 -4.96 3.83 5.03
C VAL A 121 -4.96 4.02 6.55
N PRO A 122 -6.11 3.88 7.25
CA PRO A 122 -6.13 3.96 8.71
C PRO A 122 -5.18 2.94 9.33
N ARG A 123 -4.33 3.40 10.25
CA ARG A 123 -3.22 2.62 10.85
C ARG A 123 -3.64 1.23 11.33
N LYS A 124 -4.81 1.13 11.95
CA LYS A 124 -5.32 -0.16 12.48
C LYS A 124 -5.56 -1.23 11.42
N TYR A 125 -5.70 -0.86 10.15
CA TYR A 125 -5.93 -1.79 9.02
C TYR A 125 -4.72 -1.97 8.12
N SER A 126 -3.69 -1.13 8.26
CA SER A 126 -2.53 -1.09 7.37
C SER A 126 -1.85 -2.46 7.25
N ASP A 127 -1.48 -3.05 8.39
CA ASP A 127 -0.76 -4.32 8.41
C ASP A 127 -1.64 -5.48 7.95
N THR A 128 -2.91 -5.49 8.37
CA THR A 128 -3.85 -6.55 8.01
C THR A 128 -4.11 -6.59 6.50
N VAL A 129 -4.37 -5.44 5.88
CA VAL A 129 -4.65 -5.38 4.45
C VAL A 129 -3.40 -5.64 3.61
N TRP A 130 -2.23 -5.21 4.07
CA TRP A 130 -0.96 -5.52 3.44
C TRP A 130 -0.65 -7.02 3.47
N LYS A 131 -0.77 -7.63 4.65
CA LYS A 131 -0.55 -9.07 4.82
C LYS A 131 -1.47 -9.89 3.92
N ARG A 132 -2.77 -9.55 3.90
CA ARG A 132 -3.77 -10.22 3.06
C ARG A 132 -3.39 -10.18 1.57
N PHE A 133 -2.94 -9.02 1.09
CA PHE A 133 -2.53 -8.84 -0.31
C PHE A 133 -1.26 -9.62 -0.65
N THR A 134 -0.23 -9.52 0.18
CA THR A 134 1.04 -10.21 -0.04
C THR A 134 0.89 -11.71 0.03
N GLU A 135 0.16 -12.24 1.01
CA GLU A 135 -0.10 -13.69 1.12
C GLU A 135 -0.78 -14.27 -0.12
N ALA A 136 -1.74 -13.54 -0.71
CA ALA A 136 -2.39 -13.98 -1.95
C ALA A 136 -1.42 -14.00 -3.15
N CYS A 137 -0.59 -12.97 -3.29
CA CYS A 137 0.42 -12.90 -4.33
C CYS A 137 1.50 -13.97 -4.17
N ASP A 138 2.04 -14.10 -2.96
CA ASP A 138 3.13 -15.05 -2.64
C ASP A 138 2.67 -16.49 -2.84
N TYR A 139 1.43 -16.81 -2.46
CA TYR A 139 0.84 -18.12 -2.68
C TYR A 139 0.84 -18.52 -4.17
N PHE A 140 0.41 -17.61 -5.04
CA PHE A 140 0.42 -17.87 -6.48
C PHE A 140 1.85 -18.06 -7.02
N PHE A 141 2.78 -17.18 -6.66
CA PHE A 141 4.13 -17.24 -7.18
C PHE A 141 4.90 -18.46 -6.66
N GLU A 142 4.65 -18.90 -5.44
CA GLU A 142 5.25 -20.12 -4.89
C GLU A 142 4.71 -21.37 -5.60
N ARG A 143 3.39 -21.46 -5.83
CA ARG A 143 2.80 -22.55 -6.66
C ARG A 143 3.39 -22.57 -8.06
N LYS A 144 3.51 -21.41 -8.70
CA LYS A 144 4.15 -21.28 -10.01
C LYS A 144 5.57 -21.84 -10.00
N LYS A 145 6.37 -21.45 -9.01
CA LYS A 145 7.77 -21.90 -8.85
C LYS A 145 7.84 -23.42 -8.69
N GLN A 146 6.99 -23.99 -7.87
CA GLN A 146 6.93 -25.44 -7.63
C GLN A 146 6.55 -26.20 -8.91
N GLU A 147 5.54 -25.74 -9.64
CA GLU A 147 5.12 -26.35 -10.91
C GLU A 147 6.24 -26.36 -11.95
N PHE A 148 6.96 -25.24 -12.10
CA PHE A 148 8.07 -25.17 -13.06
C PHE A 148 9.30 -25.97 -12.60
N ALA A 149 9.53 -26.10 -11.30
CA ALA A 149 10.59 -26.93 -10.74
C ALA A 149 10.29 -28.43 -10.99
N SER A 150 9.04 -28.87 -10.78
CA SER A 150 8.59 -30.24 -11.07
C SER A 150 8.76 -30.59 -12.54
N LYS A 151 8.27 -29.74 -13.44
CA LYS A 151 8.42 -29.96 -14.89
C LYS A 151 9.88 -30.05 -15.33
N ARG A 152 10.75 -29.22 -14.79
CA ARG A 152 12.19 -29.25 -15.08
C ARG A 152 12.82 -30.56 -14.60
N SER A 153 12.42 -31.07 -13.43
CA SER A 153 12.89 -32.37 -12.93
C SER A 153 12.44 -33.50 -13.83
N GLU A 154 11.16 -33.54 -14.22
CA GLU A 154 10.61 -34.55 -15.14
C GLU A 154 11.31 -34.51 -16.50
N GLU A 155 11.59 -33.32 -17.05
CA GLU A 155 12.34 -33.17 -18.31
C GLU A 155 13.77 -33.69 -18.18
N GLN A 156 14.45 -33.47 -17.05
CA GLN A 156 15.79 -33.97 -16.81
C GLN A 156 15.82 -35.48 -16.64
N ASP A 157 14.84 -36.06 -15.94
CA ASP A 157 14.70 -37.50 -15.77
C ASP A 157 14.44 -38.18 -17.11
N ASN A 158 13.55 -37.60 -17.93
CA ASN A 158 13.27 -38.08 -19.29
C ASN A 158 14.51 -37.98 -20.19
N LEU A 159 15.30 -36.92 -20.08
CA LEU A 159 16.55 -36.79 -20.83
C LEU A 159 17.56 -37.87 -20.42
N SER A 160 17.74 -38.09 -19.13
CA SER A 160 18.63 -39.09 -18.58
C SER A 160 18.22 -40.50 -19.03
N ALA A 161 16.91 -40.82 -19.01
CA ALA A 161 16.39 -42.06 -19.49
C ALA A 161 16.66 -42.28 -20.99
N LYS A 162 16.44 -41.28 -21.84
CA LYS A 162 16.76 -41.31 -23.26
C LYS A 162 18.24 -41.48 -23.52
N GLN A 163 19.10 -40.78 -22.76
CA GLN A 163 20.55 -40.95 -22.87
C GLN A 163 20.99 -42.39 -22.54
N ALA A 164 20.44 -42.98 -21.47
CA ALA A 164 20.72 -44.37 -21.11
C ALA A 164 20.33 -45.37 -22.19
N VAL A 165 19.20 -45.15 -22.89
CA VAL A 165 18.80 -45.97 -24.05
C VAL A 165 19.81 -45.84 -25.20
N ILE A 166 20.24 -44.61 -25.50
CA ILE A 166 21.24 -44.37 -26.55
C ILE A 166 22.57 -45.05 -26.21
N GLU A 167 23.01 -44.96 -24.96
CA GLU A 167 24.23 -45.62 -24.49
C GLU A 167 24.13 -47.15 -24.65
N LYS A 168 22.99 -47.73 -24.29
CA LYS A 168 22.74 -49.17 -24.51
C LYS A 168 22.80 -49.55 -25.99
N LEU A 169 22.19 -48.74 -26.85
CA LEU A 169 22.23 -48.96 -28.29
C LEU A 169 23.64 -48.86 -28.88
N ASN A 170 24.41 -47.87 -28.41
CA ASN A 170 25.80 -47.70 -28.87
C ASN A 170 26.74 -48.80 -28.36
N ALA A 171 26.37 -49.48 -27.28
CA ALA A 171 27.16 -50.58 -26.71
C ALA A 171 26.85 -51.95 -27.38
N ILE A 172 25.92 -51.99 -28.35
CA ILE A 172 25.61 -53.21 -29.08
C ILE A 172 26.80 -53.58 -29.97
N ASP A 173 27.28 -54.81 -29.82
CA ASP A 173 28.35 -55.32 -30.63
C ASP A 173 27.81 -55.69 -32.04
N GLU A 174 28.17 -54.88 -33.03
CA GLU A 174 27.75 -55.03 -34.41
C GLU A 174 28.31 -56.31 -35.09
N THR A 175 29.25 -57.00 -34.45
CA THR A 175 29.80 -58.26 -34.94
C THR A 175 28.98 -59.47 -34.57
N LEU A 176 27.96 -59.30 -33.66
CA LEU A 176 27.04 -60.37 -33.29
C LEU A 176 26.04 -60.67 -34.37
N ASP A 177 25.59 -61.91 -34.38
CA ASP A 177 24.55 -62.32 -35.34
C ASP A 177 23.22 -61.57 -35.01
N LYS A 178 22.27 -61.64 -36.00
CA LYS A 178 21.02 -60.88 -35.89
C LYS A 178 20.15 -61.24 -34.68
N ASN A 179 20.23 -62.47 -34.17
CA ASN A 179 19.44 -62.94 -33.03
C ASN A 179 20.07 -62.50 -31.71
N GLU A 180 21.39 -62.57 -31.58
CA GLU A 180 22.15 -62.10 -30.40
C GLU A 180 22.07 -60.59 -30.25
N GLY A 181 22.13 -59.84 -31.37
CA GLY A 181 21.92 -58.38 -31.36
C GLY A 181 20.52 -57.96 -30.90
N LEU A 182 19.47 -58.70 -31.29
CA LEU A 182 18.09 -58.45 -30.82
C LEU A 182 17.91 -58.71 -29.32
N VAL A 183 18.61 -59.60 -28.71
CA VAL A 183 18.59 -59.88 -27.27
C VAL A 183 19.21 -58.70 -26.54
N GLN A 184 20.33 -58.12 -26.99
CA GLN A 184 20.96 -56.95 -26.41
C GLN A 184 20.08 -55.68 -26.47
N VAL A 185 19.32 -55.49 -27.54
CA VAL A 185 18.39 -54.37 -27.67
C VAL A 185 17.21 -54.46 -26.68
N ARG A 186 16.79 -55.67 -26.29
CA ARG A 186 15.67 -55.92 -25.39
C ARG A 186 16.06 -55.93 -23.90
N ALA A 187 17.34 -55.98 -23.58
CA ALA A 187 17.87 -55.93 -22.21
C ALA A 187 18.08 -54.49 -21.74
#